data_899f4c51df79d86907c6d3a6fd7ecf0b
#
_entry.id   899f4c51df79d86907c6d3a6fd7ecf0b
#
_cell.length_a   1.000
_cell.length_b   1.000
_cell.length_c   1.000
_cell.angle_alpha   90.00
_cell.angle_beta   90.00
_cell.angle_gamma   90.00
#
_symmetry.space_group_name_H-M   'P 1'
#
loop_
_entity.id
_entity.type
_entity.pdbx_description
1 polymer ?
#
loop_
_entity_poly.entity_id
_entity_poly.type
_entity_poly.pdbx_seq_one_letter_code
_entity_poly.pdbx_strand_id
1 'polypeptide(L)'
;FPTILVIFAKIFLQKMPEHILQRIEELREELHQHNYNYYVLDEPTISDFEFDAKLKELQELEAAHPEFYDPHSPTLRVGGEITKNFPTVQHQFRMYSLDNSYDFNDLQDWHTRISKILETEDIEFVAELKYDGASISILFENGKLSQAVTRGDGFQGDEITANVKTIKDIPLQLQGNFPERFYMRGEIYLTHNNFNKINEERLAEGYDAFMNPRNTASGSLKLQDSGEVRKRNLSAVLYQFVSENSPAETHFELLQQAKTWGFKISENAKLCKNIQEVQDFINFWDEKRKNLNFDIDGIVIKVNSLKQQQLLGYTAKSPRFAMAYKFKAEKVETELLSIDYQVGRTGAVTPVANLAPVLLAGTIVKRASLHNEDIIKKLDLHVGDFVYVEKGGEIIPKIVGVN
;
A
#
# COMPACT_ATOMS: atom_id res chain seq x y z
N PHE A 1 -6.00 19.07 65.29
CA PHE A 1 -5.71 19.84 64.08
C PHE A 1 -4.68 19.17 63.09
N PRO A 2 -3.70 18.35 63.53
CA PRO A 2 -2.77 17.74 62.54
C PRO A 2 -3.40 16.61 61.68
N THR A 3 -4.40 15.89 62.19
CA THR A 3 -4.96 14.70 61.50
C THR A 3 -5.83 15.05 60.28
N ILE A 4 -6.49 16.21 60.29
CA ILE A 4 -7.30 16.66 59.14
C ILE A 4 -6.42 17.11 57.98
N LEU A 5 -5.29 17.75 58.24
CA LEU A 5 -4.34 18.19 57.22
C LEU A 5 -3.67 17.00 56.48
N VAL A 6 -3.39 15.91 57.23
CA VAL A 6 -2.84 14.67 56.65
C VAL A 6 -3.85 13.91 55.77
N ILE A 7 -5.14 13.94 56.16
CA ILE A 7 -6.21 13.33 55.38
C ILE A 7 -6.46 14.15 54.12
N PHE A 8 -6.48 15.48 54.18
CA PHE A 8 -6.60 16.35 53.02
C PHE A 8 -5.40 16.21 52.07
N ALA A 9 -4.17 16.12 52.59
CA ALA A 9 -2.96 15.89 51.81
C ALA A 9 -2.97 14.50 51.13
N LYS A 10 -3.44 13.45 51.81
CA LYS A 10 -3.59 12.10 51.19
C LYS A 10 -4.68 12.06 50.12
N ILE A 11 -5.82 12.74 50.34
CA ILE A 11 -6.89 12.82 49.32
C ILE A 11 -6.46 13.68 48.14
N PHE A 12 -5.68 14.72 48.35
CA PHE A 12 -5.12 15.57 47.29
C PHE A 12 -4.03 14.84 46.46
N LEU A 13 -3.15 14.07 47.13
CA LEU A 13 -2.15 13.24 46.48
C LEU A 13 -2.74 12.04 45.75
N GLN A 14 -3.89 11.53 46.15
CA GLN A 14 -4.58 10.43 45.49
C GLN A 14 -5.41 10.91 44.28
N LYS A 15 -5.84 12.19 44.21
CA LYS A 15 -6.57 12.79 43.09
C LYS A 15 -5.68 13.35 41.98
N MET A 16 -4.41 13.62 42.25
CA MET A 16 -3.47 14.13 41.22
C MET A 16 -3.25 13.17 40.06
N PRO A 17 -3.03 11.85 40.25
CA PRO A 17 -2.88 10.93 39.16
C PRO A 17 -4.14 10.78 38.30
N GLU A 18 -5.33 10.84 38.91
CA GLU A 18 -6.60 10.73 38.18
C GLU A 18 -6.84 11.91 37.22
N HIS A 19 -6.53 13.13 37.64
CA HIS A 19 -6.66 14.31 36.79
C HIS A 19 -5.65 14.35 35.64
N ILE A 20 -4.43 13.83 35.85
CA ILE A 20 -3.41 13.74 34.81
C ILE A 20 -3.80 12.67 33.79
N LEU A 21 -4.23 11.50 34.24
CA LEU A 21 -4.74 10.46 33.35
C LEU A 21 -5.90 10.96 32.49
N GLN A 22 -6.85 11.63 33.09
CA GLN A 22 -7.99 12.23 32.37
C GLN A 22 -7.50 13.21 31.29
N ARG A 23 -6.52 14.08 31.60
CA ARG A 23 -5.98 15.03 30.63
C ARG A 23 -5.24 14.33 29.48
N ILE A 24 -4.50 13.26 29.78
CA ILE A 24 -3.84 12.42 28.77
C ILE A 24 -4.88 11.78 27.84
N GLU A 25 -5.96 11.22 28.40
CA GLU A 25 -7.03 10.59 27.61
C GLU A 25 -7.77 11.62 26.73
N GLU A 26 -8.10 12.79 27.27
CA GLU A 26 -8.70 13.89 26.50
C GLU A 26 -7.82 14.31 25.32
N LEU A 27 -6.52 14.51 25.53
CA LEU A 27 -5.58 14.89 24.47
C LEU A 27 -5.42 13.79 23.41
N ARG A 28 -5.40 12.52 23.82
CA ARG A 28 -5.38 11.40 22.87
C ARG A 28 -6.62 11.39 21.99
N GLU A 29 -7.80 11.53 22.58
CA GLU A 29 -9.06 11.54 21.84
C GLU A 29 -9.16 12.75 20.91
N GLU A 30 -8.84 13.96 21.38
CA GLU A 30 -8.79 15.17 20.56
C GLU A 30 -7.84 15.02 19.36
N LEU A 31 -6.61 14.55 19.58
CA LEU A 31 -5.61 14.37 18.52
C LEU A 31 -5.99 13.26 17.52
N HIS A 32 -6.63 12.19 17.97
CA HIS A 32 -7.20 11.18 17.07
C HIS A 32 -8.31 11.78 16.21
N GLN A 33 -9.21 12.59 16.79
CA GLN A 33 -10.28 13.26 16.05
C GLN A 33 -9.72 14.27 15.03
N HIS A 34 -8.71 15.07 15.41
CA HIS A 34 -8.09 16.03 14.49
C HIS A 34 -7.35 15.32 13.35
N ASN A 35 -6.68 14.20 13.62
CA ASN A 35 -6.09 13.36 12.58
C ASN A 35 -7.16 12.81 11.62
N TYR A 36 -8.31 12.37 12.14
CA TYR A 36 -9.41 11.90 11.33
C TYR A 36 -9.97 13.02 10.43
N ASN A 37 -10.23 14.19 11.00
CA ASN A 37 -10.75 15.34 10.25
C ASN A 37 -9.78 15.77 9.15
N TYR A 38 -8.48 15.82 9.45
CA TYR A 38 -7.45 16.25 8.49
C TYR A 38 -7.19 15.22 7.38
N TYR A 39 -6.96 13.92 7.77
CA TYR A 39 -6.49 12.92 6.80
C TYR A 39 -7.61 12.12 6.11
N VAL A 40 -8.80 12.05 6.70
CA VAL A 40 -9.91 11.26 6.17
C VAL A 40 -11.00 12.14 5.58
N LEU A 41 -11.36 13.23 6.25
CA LEU A 41 -12.42 14.14 5.80
C LEU A 41 -11.90 15.29 4.93
N ASP A 42 -10.57 15.54 4.92
CA ASP A 42 -9.95 16.73 4.29
C ASP A 42 -10.55 18.07 4.79
N GLU A 43 -11.02 18.06 6.06
CA GLU A 43 -11.64 19.19 6.74
C GLU A 43 -10.93 19.50 8.06
N PRO A 44 -9.73 20.13 8.04
CA PRO A 44 -9.01 20.47 9.25
C PRO A 44 -9.81 21.43 10.11
N THR A 45 -9.98 21.10 11.40
CA THR A 45 -10.76 21.90 12.36
C THR A 45 -9.89 22.76 13.28
N ILE A 46 -8.58 22.55 13.27
CA ILE A 46 -7.57 23.36 13.96
C ILE A 46 -6.38 23.64 13.05
N SER A 47 -5.58 24.64 13.40
CA SER A 47 -4.33 24.93 12.69
C SER A 47 -3.23 23.92 13.03
N ASP A 48 -2.23 23.77 12.15
CA ASP A 48 -1.06 22.92 12.39
C ASP A 48 -0.33 23.31 13.69
N PHE A 49 -0.27 24.58 13.98
CA PHE A 49 0.34 25.10 15.22
C PHE A 49 -0.41 24.63 16.48
N GLU A 50 -1.75 24.66 16.48
CA GLU A 50 -2.57 24.18 17.59
C GLU A 50 -2.46 22.65 17.75
N PHE A 51 -2.42 21.92 16.64
CA PHE A 51 -2.19 20.48 16.64
C PHE A 51 -0.83 20.12 17.24
N ASP A 52 0.24 20.80 16.80
CA ASP A 52 1.60 20.56 17.30
C ASP A 52 1.73 20.92 18.80
N ALA A 53 1.04 21.97 19.26
CA ALA A 53 1.02 22.36 20.68
C ALA A 53 0.36 21.27 21.56
N LYS A 54 -0.79 20.73 21.12
CA LYS A 54 -1.48 19.62 21.82
C LYS A 54 -0.66 18.33 21.81
N LEU A 55 -0.03 18.01 20.68
CA LEU A 55 0.82 16.84 20.56
C LEU A 55 2.03 16.93 21.49
N LYS A 56 2.64 18.10 21.60
CA LYS A 56 3.76 18.35 22.51
C LYS A 56 3.33 18.25 23.98
N GLU A 57 2.18 18.83 24.35
CA GLU A 57 1.61 18.69 25.70
C GLU A 57 1.43 17.20 26.07
N LEU A 58 0.84 16.41 25.16
CA LEU A 58 0.66 14.98 25.37
C LEU A 58 2.00 14.24 25.51
N GLN A 59 3.00 14.55 24.69
CA GLN A 59 4.35 13.96 24.79
C GLN A 59 4.99 14.24 26.15
N GLU A 60 4.89 15.47 26.65
CA GLU A 60 5.45 15.86 27.94
C GLU A 60 4.75 15.14 29.11
N LEU A 61 3.42 15.01 29.04
CA LEU A 61 2.64 14.27 30.03
C LEU A 61 2.93 12.77 30.03
N GLU A 62 3.00 12.13 28.87
CA GLU A 62 3.32 10.71 28.75
C GLU A 62 4.76 10.39 29.17
N ALA A 63 5.71 11.28 28.88
CA ALA A 63 7.09 11.15 29.33
C ALA A 63 7.22 11.28 30.87
N ALA A 64 6.42 12.16 31.49
CA ALA A 64 6.40 12.34 32.93
C ALA A 64 5.66 11.20 33.67
N HIS A 65 4.74 10.50 32.97
CA HIS A 65 3.85 9.47 33.52
C HIS A 65 3.87 8.18 32.69
N PRO A 66 5.02 7.46 32.67
CA PRO A 66 5.16 6.23 31.88
C PRO A 66 4.20 5.11 32.31
N GLU A 67 3.60 5.20 33.51
CA GLU A 67 2.56 4.29 33.98
C GLU A 67 1.28 4.35 33.15
N PHE A 68 1.05 5.45 32.42
CA PHE A 68 -0.10 5.65 31.52
C PHE A 68 0.23 5.37 30.05
N TYR A 69 1.29 4.60 29.79
CA TYR A 69 1.68 4.23 28.42
C TYR A 69 0.52 3.57 27.66
N ASP A 70 0.23 4.08 26.48
CA ASP A 70 -0.69 3.45 25.51
C ASP A 70 0.03 3.25 24.16
N PRO A 71 0.18 1.99 23.67
CA PRO A 71 0.81 1.70 22.39
C PRO A 71 0.07 2.32 21.19
N HIS A 72 -1.11 2.90 21.39
CA HIS A 72 -1.92 3.53 20.35
C HIS A 72 -1.94 5.06 20.46
N SER A 73 -1.14 5.64 21.36
CA SER A 73 -1.06 7.09 21.50
C SER A 73 -0.65 7.78 20.18
N PRO A 74 -1.28 8.93 19.85
CA PRO A 74 -0.87 9.74 18.71
C PRO A 74 0.61 10.16 18.75
N THR A 75 1.21 10.21 19.94
CA THR A 75 2.63 10.55 20.12
C THR A 75 3.57 9.53 19.51
N LEU A 76 3.16 8.26 19.42
CA LEU A 76 3.95 7.19 18.78
C LEU A 76 4.04 7.32 17.26
N ARG A 77 3.23 8.18 16.63
CA ARG A 77 3.44 8.55 15.22
C ARG A 77 4.73 9.34 14.99
N VAL A 78 5.36 9.81 16.06
CA VAL A 78 6.59 10.62 15.96
C VAL A 78 7.80 9.78 15.51
N GLY A 79 7.77 8.45 15.65
CA GLY A 79 8.88 7.56 15.31
C GLY A 79 10.01 7.63 16.34
N GLY A 80 10.93 6.69 16.31
CA GLY A 80 12.09 6.64 17.19
C GLY A 80 12.37 5.27 17.78
N GLU A 81 11.56 4.26 17.49
CA GLU A 81 11.88 2.88 17.85
C GLU A 81 12.87 2.30 16.83
N ILE A 82 14.03 1.86 17.33
CA ILE A 82 15.04 1.15 16.52
C ILE A 82 14.78 -0.34 16.64
N THR A 83 14.25 -0.93 15.58
CA THR A 83 14.02 -2.37 15.48
C THR A 83 15.28 -3.05 14.95
N LYS A 84 15.95 -3.87 15.77
CA LYS A 84 17.20 -4.55 15.34
C LYS A 84 16.97 -5.63 14.28
N ASN A 85 15.82 -6.32 14.32
CA ASN A 85 15.37 -7.29 13.33
C ASN A 85 13.85 -7.25 13.24
N PHE A 86 13.28 -7.49 12.06
CA PHE A 86 11.83 -7.65 11.90
C PHE A 86 11.48 -9.14 12.16
N PRO A 87 10.68 -9.45 13.19
CA PRO A 87 10.18 -10.80 13.39
C PRO A 87 9.34 -11.25 12.19
N THR A 88 9.47 -12.53 11.83
CA THR A 88 8.58 -13.11 10.81
C THR A 88 7.30 -13.59 11.48
N VAL A 89 6.15 -13.22 10.92
CA VAL A 89 4.81 -13.57 11.42
C VAL A 89 4.04 -14.31 10.34
N GLN A 90 3.34 -15.40 10.71
CA GLN A 90 2.45 -16.12 9.83
C GLN A 90 1.12 -15.38 9.68
N HIS A 91 0.61 -15.30 8.44
CA HIS A 91 -0.70 -14.74 8.17
C HIS A 91 -1.80 -15.71 8.61
N GLN A 92 -2.74 -15.24 9.44
CA GLN A 92 -3.94 -16.03 9.78
C GLN A 92 -4.77 -16.31 8.52
N PHE A 93 -4.86 -15.35 7.62
CA PHE A 93 -5.48 -15.47 6.30
C PHE A 93 -4.41 -15.26 5.23
N ARG A 94 -4.18 -16.27 4.41
CA ARG A 94 -3.18 -16.21 3.35
C ARG A 94 -3.37 -14.99 2.45
N MET A 95 -2.29 -14.29 2.09
CA MET A 95 -2.27 -13.20 1.13
C MET A 95 -1.96 -13.74 -0.28
N TYR A 96 -2.99 -13.88 -1.08
CA TYR A 96 -2.87 -14.41 -2.44
C TYR A 96 -2.36 -13.35 -3.42
N SER A 97 -1.68 -13.78 -4.48
CA SER A 97 -1.48 -12.98 -5.68
C SER A 97 -2.76 -12.99 -6.53
N LEU A 98 -2.88 -12.04 -7.46
CA LEU A 98 -3.97 -12.02 -8.43
C LEU A 98 -3.50 -12.62 -9.75
N ASP A 99 -4.39 -13.28 -10.47
CA ASP A 99 -4.17 -13.63 -11.88
C ASP A 99 -4.22 -12.36 -12.72
N ASN A 100 -3.43 -12.31 -13.79
CA ASN A 100 -3.34 -11.15 -14.66
C ASN A 100 -4.17 -11.38 -15.94
N SER A 101 -4.75 -10.28 -16.43
CA SER A 101 -5.29 -10.14 -17.77
C SER A 101 -4.65 -8.93 -18.44
N TYR A 102 -4.56 -8.94 -19.78
CA TYR A 102 -3.89 -7.90 -20.56
C TYR A 102 -4.78 -7.31 -21.64
N ASP A 103 -5.91 -7.95 -21.91
CA ASP A 103 -6.91 -7.48 -22.84
C ASP A 103 -8.33 -7.84 -22.39
N PHE A 104 -9.33 -7.35 -23.15
CA PHE A 104 -10.73 -7.58 -22.81
C PHE A 104 -11.17 -9.03 -23.02
N ASN A 105 -10.56 -9.77 -23.94
CA ASN A 105 -10.90 -11.18 -24.16
C ASN A 105 -10.53 -12.01 -22.92
N ASP A 106 -9.38 -11.75 -22.30
CA ASP A 106 -8.98 -12.38 -21.04
C ASP A 106 -10.03 -12.16 -19.95
N LEU A 107 -10.59 -10.92 -19.85
CA LEU A 107 -11.65 -10.60 -18.88
C LEU A 107 -12.96 -11.30 -19.23
N GLN A 108 -13.35 -11.38 -20.50
CA GLN A 108 -14.54 -12.12 -20.92
C GLN A 108 -14.42 -13.60 -20.65
N ASP A 109 -13.26 -14.19 -20.89
CA ASP A 109 -12.97 -15.59 -20.58
C ASP A 109 -13.03 -15.84 -19.06
N TRP A 110 -12.48 -14.92 -18.25
CA TRP A 110 -12.63 -14.98 -16.81
C TRP A 110 -14.10 -14.87 -16.38
N HIS A 111 -14.85 -13.92 -16.91
CA HIS A 111 -16.29 -13.75 -16.65
C HIS A 111 -17.06 -15.02 -17.00
N THR A 112 -16.83 -15.60 -18.17
CA THR A 112 -17.46 -16.86 -18.60
C THR A 112 -17.16 -18.02 -17.64
N ARG A 113 -15.92 -18.13 -17.18
CA ARG A 113 -15.54 -19.18 -16.20
C ARG A 113 -16.25 -19.00 -14.86
N ILE A 114 -16.32 -17.78 -14.32
CA ILE A 114 -16.97 -17.54 -13.03
C ILE A 114 -18.49 -17.65 -13.14
N SER A 115 -19.13 -17.19 -14.23
CA SER A 115 -20.55 -17.33 -14.49
C SER A 115 -20.97 -18.80 -14.54
N LYS A 116 -20.14 -19.66 -15.16
CA LYS A 116 -20.37 -21.11 -15.20
C LYS A 116 -20.33 -21.76 -13.81
N ILE A 117 -19.43 -21.31 -12.93
CA ILE A 117 -19.31 -21.84 -11.55
C ILE A 117 -20.49 -21.36 -10.70
N LEU A 118 -20.91 -20.10 -10.89
CA LEU A 118 -22.01 -19.48 -10.14
C LEU A 118 -23.39 -19.82 -10.68
N GLU A 119 -23.47 -20.43 -11.87
CA GLU A 119 -24.70 -20.73 -12.61
C GLU A 119 -25.59 -19.48 -12.83
N THR A 120 -24.95 -18.31 -12.99
CA THR A 120 -25.60 -17.04 -13.26
C THR A 120 -24.67 -16.07 -13.99
N GLU A 121 -25.25 -15.18 -14.77
CA GLU A 121 -24.56 -14.04 -15.38
C GLU A 121 -24.81 -12.72 -14.61
N ASP A 122 -25.68 -12.75 -13.60
CA ASP A 122 -25.95 -11.61 -12.73
C ASP A 122 -24.82 -11.49 -11.68
N ILE A 123 -23.73 -10.84 -12.10
CA ILE A 123 -22.53 -10.67 -11.31
C ILE A 123 -22.14 -9.19 -11.33
N GLU A 124 -22.19 -8.57 -10.17
CA GLU A 124 -21.65 -7.23 -9.97
C GLU A 124 -20.17 -7.29 -9.61
N PHE A 125 -19.44 -6.25 -9.97
CA PHE A 125 -18.01 -6.13 -9.73
C PHE A 125 -17.68 -4.82 -8.99
N VAL A 126 -16.58 -4.85 -8.25
CA VAL A 126 -15.90 -3.63 -7.79
C VAL A 126 -14.60 -3.50 -8.57
N ALA A 127 -14.44 -2.39 -9.29
CA ALA A 127 -13.22 -2.03 -10.01
C ALA A 127 -12.45 -0.98 -9.19
N GLU A 128 -11.19 -1.27 -8.93
CA GLU A 128 -10.30 -0.48 -8.08
C GLU A 128 -8.98 -0.20 -8.80
N LEU A 129 -8.34 0.94 -8.52
CA LEU A 129 -6.99 1.19 -9.03
C LEU A 129 -6.00 0.19 -8.41
N LYS A 130 -5.14 -0.38 -9.24
CA LYS A 130 -4.06 -1.24 -8.80
C LYS A 130 -2.84 -0.38 -8.47
N TYR A 131 -2.76 0.05 -7.21
CA TYR A 131 -1.64 0.86 -6.73
C TYR A 131 -0.33 0.08 -6.83
N ASP A 132 0.73 0.76 -7.24
CA ASP A 132 2.06 0.16 -7.36
C ASP A 132 2.89 0.48 -6.13
N GLY A 133 2.97 -0.48 -5.20
CA GLY A 133 3.58 -0.29 -3.89
C GLY A 133 3.99 -1.59 -3.21
N ALA A 134 3.84 -1.62 -1.89
CA ALA A 134 4.11 -2.76 -1.03
C ALA A 134 2.84 -3.17 -0.28
N SER A 135 2.38 -4.41 -0.52
CA SER A 135 1.18 -4.93 0.13
C SER A 135 1.41 -5.24 1.61
N ILE A 136 0.43 -4.87 2.42
CA ILE A 136 0.42 -5.11 3.87
C ILE A 136 -0.90 -5.73 4.34
N SER A 137 -0.84 -6.36 5.51
CA SER A 137 -1.99 -6.82 6.29
C SER A 137 -1.91 -6.22 7.68
N ILE A 138 -2.95 -5.53 8.11
CA ILE A 138 -3.03 -4.83 9.39
C ILE A 138 -4.15 -5.46 10.22
N LEU A 139 -3.80 -5.94 11.41
CA LEU A 139 -4.75 -6.44 12.40
C LEU A 139 -5.24 -5.29 13.27
N PHE A 140 -6.56 -5.20 13.36
CA PHE A 140 -7.24 -4.35 14.34
C PHE A 140 -7.95 -5.23 15.38
N GLU A 141 -7.77 -4.88 16.66
CA GLU A 141 -8.42 -5.52 17.80
C GLU A 141 -9.01 -4.43 18.70
N ASN A 142 -10.30 -4.57 19.01
CA ASN A 142 -11.05 -3.57 19.80
C ASN A 142 -10.91 -2.13 19.25
N GLY A 143 -10.87 -2.01 17.92
CA GLY A 143 -10.73 -0.73 17.22
C GLY A 143 -9.33 -0.12 17.25
N LYS A 144 -8.32 -0.82 17.76
CA LYS A 144 -6.93 -0.34 17.80
C LYS A 144 -6.04 -1.14 16.87
N LEU A 145 -5.08 -0.47 16.22
CA LEU A 145 -4.05 -1.13 15.40
C LEU A 145 -3.17 -2.00 16.31
N SER A 146 -3.30 -3.31 16.18
CA SER A 146 -2.58 -4.30 16.99
C SER A 146 -1.28 -4.75 16.33
N GLN A 147 -1.33 -5.10 15.03
CA GLN A 147 -0.18 -5.62 14.30
C GLN A 147 -0.24 -5.25 12.82
N ALA A 148 0.92 -5.02 12.20
CA ALA A 148 1.04 -4.85 10.76
C ALA A 148 2.16 -5.72 10.20
N VAL A 149 1.88 -6.45 9.11
CA VAL A 149 2.77 -7.45 8.52
C VAL A 149 2.86 -7.24 7.02
N THR A 150 4.06 -7.30 6.44
CA THR A 150 4.24 -7.29 4.98
C THR A 150 3.64 -8.54 4.35
N ARG A 151 3.30 -8.51 3.05
CA ARG A 151 2.80 -9.71 2.36
C ARG A 151 3.77 -10.89 2.43
N GLY A 152 5.10 -10.64 2.33
CA GLY A 152 6.10 -11.69 2.25
C GLY A 152 5.83 -12.66 1.09
N ASP A 153 5.89 -13.97 1.37
CA ASP A 153 5.56 -15.05 0.44
C ASP A 153 4.05 -15.36 0.35
N GLY A 154 3.24 -14.62 1.10
CA GLY A 154 1.80 -14.79 1.24
C GLY A 154 1.35 -15.71 2.37
N PHE A 155 2.24 -16.51 2.95
CA PHE A 155 2.00 -17.31 4.14
C PHE A 155 2.54 -16.63 5.39
N GLN A 156 3.66 -15.93 5.27
CA GLN A 156 4.33 -15.19 6.32
C GLN A 156 4.98 -13.92 5.77
N GLY A 157 5.18 -12.93 6.63
CA GLY A 157 5.82 -11.66 6.29
C GLY A 157 6.54 -11.06 7.48
N ASP A 158 7.20 -9.92 7.25
CA ASP A 158 7.91 -9.19 8.28
C ASP A 158 6.92 -8.36 9.12
N GLU A 159 7.03 -8.42 10.43
CA GLU A 159 6.29 -7.59 11.37
C GLU A 159 6.85 -6.17 11.35
N ILE A 160 6.03 -5.19 10.95
CA ILE A 160 6.43 -3.80 10.71
C ILE A 160 5.53 -2.79 11.41
N THR A 161 4.88 -3.16 12.51
CA THR A 161 3.89 -2.35 13.21
C THR A 161 4.43 -0.96 13.59
N ALA A 162 5.65 -0.88 14.14
CA ALA A 162 6.27 0.39 14.52
C ALA A 162 6.38 1.34 13.31
N ASN A 163 6.78 0.82 12.15
CA ASN A 163 6.90 1.58 10.92
C ASN A 163 5.55 1.99 10.35
N VAL A 164 4.57 1.09 10.34
CA VAL A 164 3.20 1.37 9.84
C VAL A 164 2.49 2.42 10.69
N LYS A 165 2.72 2.45 12.01
CA LYS A 165 2.18 3.49 12.90
C LYS A 165 2.62 4.91 12.53
N THR A 166 3.71 5.08 11.79
CA THR A 166 4.18 6.39 11.31
C THR A 166 3.43 6.90 10.08
N ILE A 167 2.67 6.02 9.39
CA ILE A 167 1.94 6.34 8.16
C ILE A 167 0.61 7.00 8.51
N LYS A 168 0.45 8.25 8.12
CA LYS A 168 -0.68 9.08 8.51
C LYS A 168 -2.03 8.61 7.97
N ASP A 169 -2.04 8.00 6.80
CA ASP A 169 -3.24 7.45 6.13
C ASP A 169 -3.84 6.22 6.86
N ILE A 170 -3.13 5.67 7.85
CA ILE A 170 -3.58 4.51 8.62
C ILE A 170 -3.99 4.95 10.02
N PRO A 171 -5.27 4.76 10.42
CA PRO A 171 -5.73 5.10 11.76
C PRO A 171 -5.07 4.19 12.81
N LEU A 172 -4.64 4.76 13.93
CA LEU A 172 -4.18 3.98 15.09
C LEU A 172 -5.36 3.49 15.94
N GLN A 173 -6.45 4.26 15.93
CA GLN A 173 -7.70 3.96 16.62
C GLN A 173 -8.86 4.27 15.67
N LEU A 174 -9.82 3.36 15.64
CA LEU A 174 -11.02 3.45 14.81
C LEU A 174 -12.15 4.20 15.51
N GLN A 175 -13.10 4.66 14.70
CA GLN A 175 -14.31 5.34 15.15
C GLN A 175 -15.57 4.54 14.75
N GLY A 176 -16.68 4.80 15.39
CA GLY A 176 -17.97 4.20 15.06
C GLY A 176 -18.13 2.75 15.51
N ASN A 177 -18.95 1.99 14.78
CA ASN A 177 -19.27 0.60 15.13
C ASN A 177 -18.50 -0.34 14.18
N PHE A 178 -17.51 -1.01 14.70
CA PHE A 178 -16.59 -1.91 13.98
C PHE A 178 -16.56 -3.29 14.65
N PRO A 179 -16.17 -4.36 13.91
CA PRO A 179 -15.96 -5.69 14.47
C PRO A 179 -14.82 -5.70 15.50
N GLU A 180 -14.94 -6.53 16.52
CA GLU A 180 -13.94 -6.64 17.59
C GLU A 180 -12.55 -7.00 17.06
N ARG A 181 -12.47 -7.90 16.05
CA ARG A 181 -11.21 -8.35 15.47
C ARG A 181 -11.33 -8.58 13.97
N PHE A 182 -10.46 -7.95 13.19
CA PHE A 182 -10.41 -8.09 11.75
C PHE A 182 -9.07 -7.61 11.18
N TYR A 183 -8.82 -7.95 9.92
CA TYR A 183 -7.67 -7.46 9.15
C TYR A 183 -8.13 -6.48 8.07
N MET A 184 -7.35 -5.43 7.88
CA MET A 184 -7.41 -4.59 6.69
C MET A 184 -6.16 -4.80 5.85
N ARG A 185 -6.34 -5.09 4.57
CA ARG A 185 -5.24 -5.19 3.61
C ARG A 185 -5.20 -3.98 2.73
N GLY A 186 -3.99 -3.58 2.40
CA GLY A 186 -3.78 -2.38 1.61
C GLY A 186 -2.43 -2.38 0.90
N GLU A 187 -2.17 -1.26 0.24
CA GLU A 187 -0.90 -0.99 -0.43
C GLU A 187 -0.27 0.26 0.18
N ILE A 188 1.00 0.16 0.54
CA ILE A 188 1.82 1.31 0.90
C ILE A 188 2.58 1.76 -0.33
N TYR A 189 2.49 3.03 -0.65
CA TYR A 189 3.07 3.61 -1.85
C TYR A 189 3.70 4.98 -1.58
N LEU A 190 4.43 5.50 -2.55
CA LEU A 190 4.92 6.87 -2.56
C LEU A 190 4.21 7.67 -3.63
N THR A 191 3.80 8.89 -3.28
CA THR A 191 3.40 9.87 -4.26
C THR A 191 4.62 10.39 -5.03
N HIS A 192 4.43 10.84 -6.28
CA HIS A 192 5.51 11.39 -7.10
C HIS A 192 6.16 12.58 -6.40
N ASN A 193 5.38 13.45 -5.76
CA ASN A 193 5.89 14.60 -5.02
C ASN A 193 6.83 14.19 -3.88
N ASN A 194 6.43 13.20 -3.07
CA ASN A 194 7.26 12.71 -1.96
C ASN A 194 8.50 11.98 -2.48
N PHE A 195 8.37 11.19 -3.55
CA PHE A 195 9.50 10.50 -4.17
C PHE A 195 10.54 11.48 -4.71
N ASN A 196 10.10 12.53 -5.41
CA ASN A 196 10.99 13.57 -5.92
C ASN A 196 11.71 14.30 -4.77
N LYS A 197 10.98 14.69 -3.72
CA LYS A 197 11.56 15.32 -2.53
C LYS A 197 12.64 14.44 -1.88
N ILE A 198 12.38 13.16 -1.70
CA ILE A 198 13.36 12.20 -1.15
C ILE A 198 14.62 12.16 -2.04
N ASN A 199 14.46 12.17 -3.36
CA ASN A 199 15.58 12.13 -4.29
C ASN A 199 16.37 13.44 -4.29
N GLU A 200 15.71 14.60 -4.19
CA GLU A 200 16.37 15.91 -4.03
C GLU A 200 17.24 15.93 -2.76
N GLU A 201 16.71 15.48 -1.63
CA GLU A 201 17.43 15.39 -0.35
C GLU A 201 18.65 14.46 -0.47
N ARG A 202 18.50 13.28 -1.08
CA ARG A 202 19.59 12.32 -1.29
C ARG A 202 20.71 12.86 -2.16
N LEU A 203 20.35 13.50 -3.28
CA LEU A 203 21.32 14.10 -4.17
C LEU A 203 22.09 15.24 -3.49
N ALA A 204 21.41 16.05 -2.67
CA ALA A 204 22.05 17.12 -1.88
C ALA A 204 23.04 16.56 -0.84
N GLU A 205 22.80 15.35 -0.33
CA GLU A 205 23.71 14.62 0.58
C GLU A 205 24.80 13.82 -0.16
N GLY A 206 24.84 13.84 -1.49
CA GLY A 206 25.84 13.16 -2.32
C GLY A 206 25.55 11.68 -2.58
N TYR A 207 24.32 11.20 -2.34
CA TYR A 207 23.90 9.84 -2.66
C TYR A 207 23.21 9.79 -4.02
N ASP A 208 23.21 8.61 -4.64
CA ASP A 208 22.45 8.37 -5.86
C ASP A 208 20.93 8.43 -5.61
N ALA A 209 20.17 8.94 -6.57
CA ALA A 209 18.72 8.96 -6.52
C ALA A 209 18.14 7.54 -6.53
N PHE A 210 17.03 7.36 -5.84
CA PHE A 210 16.21 6.15 -5.99
C PHE A 210 15.59 6.08 -7.38
N MET A 211 15.48 4.89 -7.93
CA MET A 211 15.07 4.66 -9.31
C MET A 211 13.56 4.50 -9.50
N ASN A 212 12.83 4.09 -8.45
CA ASN A 212 11.45 3.67 -8.58
C ASN A 212 10.67 3.90 -7.27
N PRO A 213 9.47 4.57 -7.31
CA PRO A 213 8.65 4.83 -6.12
C PRO A 213 8.25 3.57 -5.35
N ARG A 214 7.85 2.49 -6.05
CA ARG A 214 7.45 1.20 -5.45
C ARG A 214 8.57 0.58 -4.62
N ASN A 215 9.77 0.43 -5.22
CA ASN A 215 10.91 -0.16 -4.52
C ASN A 215 11.36 0.72 -3.35
N THR A 216 11.27 2.04 -3.49
CA THR A 216 11.57 2.99 -2.42
C THR A 216 10.57 2.89 -1.28
N ALA A 217 9.27 2.74 -1.57
CA ALA A 217 8.24 2.51 -0.56
C ALA A 217 8.49 1.20 0.19
N SER A 218 8.71 0.10 -0.54
CA SER A 218 8.98 -1.22 0.05
C SER A 218 10.25 -1.24 0.90
N GLY A 219 11.34 -0.62 0.43
CA GLY A 219 12.59 -0.48 1.18
C GLY A 219 12.43 0.40 2.42
N SER A 220 11.65 1.49 2.31
CA SER A 220 11.39 2.39 3.43
C SER A 220 10.62 1.71 4.55
N LEU A 221 9.65 0.83 4.23
CA LEU A 221 8.92 0.05 5.23
C LEU A 221 9.81 -0.88 6.07
N LYS A 222 10.99 -1.23 5.58
CA LYS A 222 11.96 -2.12 6.23
C LYS A 222 13.15 -1.37 6.84
N LEU A 223 13.08 -0.06 6.98
CA LEU A 223 14.07 0.69 7.75
C LEU A 223 13.94 0.35 9.23
N GLN A 224 15.08 0.20 9.90
CA GLN A 224 15.12 -0.17 11.32
C GLN A 224 14.65 0.96 12.23
N ASP A 225 14.87 2.20 11.83
CA ASP A 225 14.42 3.38 12.55
C ASP A 225 13.09 3.89 12.00
N SER A 226 12.03 3.77 12.78
CA SER A 226 10.70 4.27 12.42
C SER A 226 10.65 5.79 12.26
N GLY A 227 11.57 6.55 12.88
CA GLY A 227 11.74 7.98 12.64
C GLY A 227 12.19 8.29 11.21
N GLU A 228 13.07 7.46 10.65
CA GLU A 228 13.46 7.57 9.24
C GLU A 228 12.31 7.18 8.30
N VAL A 229 11.48 6.18 8.67
CA VAL A 229 10.27 5.83 7.90
C VAL A 229 9.31 7.02 7.85
N ARG A 230 9.09 7.70 8.98
CA ARG A 230 8.24 8.88 9.05
C ARG A 230 8.69 9.98 8.09
N LYS A 231 9.99 10.25 7.99
CA LYS A 231 10.55 11.25 7.06
C LYS A 231 10.24 10.95 5.60
N ARG A 232 10.07 9.66 5.24
CA ARG A 232 9.70 9.23 3.89
C ARG A 232 8.28 9.64 3.50
N ASN A 233 7.42 9.99 4.47
CA ASN A 233 6.04 10.39 4.26
C ASN A 233 5.30 9.45 3.31
N LEU A 234 5.31 8.15 3.66
CA LEU A 234 4.64 7.09 2.90
C LEU A 234 3.12 7.30 2.94
N SER A 235 2.46 6.92 1.86
CA SER A 235 1.00 6.91 1.73
C SER A 235 0.46 5.48 1.78
N ALA A 236 -0.81 5.33 2.15
CA ALA A 236 -1.50 4.05 2.19
C ALA A 236 -2.89 4.14 1.57
N VAL A 237 -3.32 3.07 0.93
CA VAL A 237 -4.71 2.83 0.55
C VAL A 237 -5.12 1.44 1.01
N LEU A 238 -6.30 1.34 1.64
CA LEU A 238 -6.80 0.07 2.12
C LEU A 238 -7.93 -0.40 1.21
N TYR A 239 -7.87 -1.66 0.75
CA TYR A 239 -8.71 -2.17 -0.34
C TYR A 239 -9.40 -3.50 -0.03
N GLN A 240 -9.14 -4.11 1.14
CA GLN A 240 -9.77 -5.38 1.49
C GLN A 240 -9.93 -5.55 3.00
N PHE A 241 -11.18 -5.77 3.40
CA PHE A 241 -11.52 -6.24 4.74
C PHE A 241 -11.45 -7.78 4.76
N VAL A 242 -10.90 -8.35 5.84
CA VAL A 242 -10.79 -9.80 6.02
C VAL A 242 -11.11 -10.16 7.47
N SER A 243 -12.11 -11.00 7.69
CA SER A 243 -12.51 -11.52 8.99
C SER A 243 -13.25 -12.86 8.80
N GLU A 244 -13.41 -13.61 9.87
CA GLU A 244 -14.26 -14.81 9.89
C GLU A 244 -15.74 -14.44 9.72
N ASN A 245 -16.15 -13.32 10.31
CA ASN A 245 -17.51 -12.82 10.24
C ASN A 245 -17.52 -11.44 9.55
N SER A 246 -18.20 -11.34 8.42
CA SER A 246 -18.33 -10.08 7.70
C SER A 246 -19.51 -9.26 8.24
N PRO A 247 -19.35 -7.95 8.48
CA PRO A 247 -20.43 -7.06 8.88
C PRO A 247 -21.32 -6.61 7.71
N ALA A 248 -21.01 -6.99 6.48
CA ALA A 248 -21.78 -6.67 5.28
C ALA A 248 -21.82 -7.87 4.31
N GLU A 249 -22.69 -7.78 3.30
CA GLU A 249 -22.90 -8.85 2.31
C GLU A 249 -22.07 -8.65 1.04
N THR A 250 -21.59 -7.41 0.80
CA THR A 250 -20.85 -7.06 -0.41
C THR A 250 -19.51 -6.41 -0.10
N HIS A 251 -18.57 -6.56 -1.02
CA HIS A 251 -17.25 -5.95 -0.93
C HIS A 251 -17.33 -4.42 -0.93
N PHE A 252 -18.20 -3.84 -1.77
CA PHE A 252 -18.37 -2.39 -1.85
C PHE A 252 -18.92 -1.79 -0.55
N GLU A 253 -19.92 -2.46 0.08
CA GLU A 253 -20.44 -2.05 1.39
C GLU A 253 -19.36 -2.09 2.47
N LEU A 254 -18.50 -3.12 2.46
CA LEU A 254 -17.36 -3.21 3.40
C LEU A 254 -16.40 -2.03 3.23
N LEU A 255 -16.10 -1.63 2.00
CA LEU A 255 -15.25 -0.47 1.75
C LEU A 255 -15.91 0.83 2.26
N GLN A 256 -17.23 1.00 2.04
CA GLN A 256 -17.96 2.16 2.55
C GLN A 256 -18.03 2.18 4.08
N GLN A 257 -18.26 1.03 4.73
CA GLN A 257 -18.22 0.92 6.18
C GLN A 257 -16.81 1.21 6.73
N ALA A 258 -15.76 0.66 6.11
CA ALA A 258 -14.39 0.94 6.51
C ALA A 258 -14.06 2.44 6.46
N LYS A 259 -14.60 3.18 5.49
CA LYS A 259 -14.48 4.64 5.43
C LYS A 259 -15.07 5.30 6.68
N THR A 260 -16.22 4.82 7.17
CA THR A 260 -16.84 5.36 8.41
C THR A 260 -16.05 5.04 9.67
N TRP A 261 -15.20 4.02 9.65
CA TRP A 261 -14.31 3.66 10.77
C TRP A 261 -13.01 4.47 10.79
N GLY A 262 -12.77 5.30 9.76
CA GLY A 262 -11.59 6.16 9.65
C GLY A 262 -10.50 5.64 8.72
N PHE A 263 -10.78 4.63 7.91
CA PHE A 263 -9.83 4.18 6.91
C PHE A 263 -9.86 5.05 5.65
N LYS A 264 -8.68 5.35 5.12
CA LYS A 264 -8.54 5.94 3.79
C LYS A 264 -8.76 4.85 2.73
N ILE A 265 -9.94 4.88 2.15
CA ILE A 265 -10.36 4.00 1.04
C ILE A 265 -10.22 4.77 -0.27
N SER A 266 -9.87 4.08 -1.35
CA SER A 266 -9.76 4.71 -2.67
C SER A 266 -11.11 5.34 -3.09
N GLU A 267 -11.09 6.63 -3.38
CA GLU A 267 -12.26 7.33 -3.94
C GLU A 267 -12.55 6.92 -5.38
N ASN A 268 -11.58 6.29 -6.03
CA ASN A 268 -11.68 5.83 -7.40
C ASN A 268 -12.22 4.40 -7.51
N ALA A 269 -12.62 3.76 -6.40
CA ALA A 269 -13.30 2.47 -6.43
C ALA A 269 -14.72 2.65 -6.99
N LYS A 270 -15.12 1.83 -7.97
CA LYS A 270 -16.41 1.89 -8.64
C LYS A 270 -17.14 0.56 -8.56
N LEU A 271 -18.42 0.60 -8.16
CA LEU A 271 -19.34 -0.51 -8.33
C LEU A 271 -19.77 -0.58 -9.80
N CYS A 272 -19.53 -1.72 -10.43
CA CYS A 272 -19.86 -2.02 -11.82
C CYS A 272 -20.92 -3.13 -11.87
N LYS A 273 -22.02 -2.89 -12.57
CA LYS A 273 -23.15 -3.83 -12.67
C LYS A 273 -22.86 -5.04 -13.56
N ASN A 274 -21.88 -4.93 -14.44
CA ASN A 274 -21.53 -5.95 -15.42
C ASN A 274 -20.10 -5.75 -15.92
N ILE A 275 -19.62 -6.69 -16.74
CA ILE A 275 -18.24 -6.68 -17.28
C ILE A 275 -18.01 -5.52 -18.27
N GLN A 276 -19.06 -4.99 -18.93
CA GLN A 276 -18.93 -3.84 -19.81
C GLN A 276 -18.60 -2.57 -19.03
N GLU A 277 -19.25 -2.32 -17.90
CA GLU A 277 -18.93 -1.17 -17.04
C GLU A 277 -17.51 -1.27 -16.47
N VAL A 278 -17.00 -2.50 -16.25
CA VAL A 278 -15.58 -2.73 -15.90
C VAL A 278 -14.66 -2.30 -17.05
N GLN A 279 -14.99 -2.66 -18.29
CA GLN A 279 -14.21 -2.25 -19.45
C GLN A 279 -14.20 -0.72 -19.62
N ASP A 280 -15.33 -0.07 -19.41
CA ASP A 280 -15.43 1.39 -19.50
C ASP A 280 -14.55 2.05 -18.42
N PHE A 281 -14.50 1.49 -17.21
CA PHE A 281 -13.62 1.95 -16.13
C PHE A 281 -12.15 1.76 -16.48
N ILE A 282 -11.77 0.63 -17.07
CA ILE A 282 -10.40 0.36 -17.53
C ILE A 282 -9.99 1.38 -18.59
N ASN A 283 -10.82 1.61 -19.62
CA ASN A 283 -10.54 2.55 -20.69
C ASN A 283 -10.37 3.98 -20.16
N PHE A 284 -11.24 4.39 -19.23
CA PHE A 284 -11.13 5.70 -18.59
C PHE A 284 -9.78 5.87 -17.87
N TRP A 285 -9.34 4.87 -17.09
CA TRP A 285 -8.12 4.98 -16.32
C TRP A 285 -6.85 4.75 -17.14
N ASP A 286 -6.90 4.02 -18.24
CA ASP A 286 -5.75 3.89 -19.15
C ASP A 286 -5.34 5.26 -19.73
N GLU A 287 -6.29 6.15 -19.96
CA GLU A 287 -6.03 7.53 -20.38
C GLU A 287 -5.65 8.44 -19.19
N LYS A 288 -6.38 8.34 -18.06
CA LYS A 288 -6.31 9.29 -16.95
C LYS A 288 -5.17 9.01 -15.96
N ARG A 289 -4.61 7.79 -15.93
CA ARG A 289 -3.53 7.41 -15.00
C ARG A 289 -2.32 8.32 -15.05
N LYS A 290 -2.03 8.93 -16.20
CA LYS A 290 -0.91 9.87 -16.37
C LYS A 290 -1.04 11.15 -15.52
N ASN A 291 -2.25 11.48 -15.06
CA ASN A 291 -2.54 12.66 -14.27
C ASN A 291 -2.53 12.35 -12.75
N LEU A 292 -2.32 11.10 -12.35
CA LEU A 292 -2.23 10.72 -10.95
C LEU A 292 -0.89 11.16 -10.37
N ASN A 293 -0.90 11.53 -9.10
CA ASN A 293 0.33 11.83 -8.34
C ASN A 293 0.95 10.56 -7.71
N PHE A 294 0.64 9.39 -8.25
CA PHE A 294 1.15 8.09 -7.83
C PHE A 294 1.04 7.07 -8.97
N ASP A 295 1.82 6.01 -8.89
CA ASP A 295 1.82 4.97 -9.92
C ASP A 295 0.72 3.94 -9.69
N ILE A 296 0.09 3.52 -10.80
CA ILE A 296 -0.78 2.35 -10.88
C ILE A 296 -0.35 1.47 -12.04
N ASP A 297 -0.35 0.15 -11.86
CA ASP A 297 0.04 -0.81 -12.89
C ASP A 297 -1.16 -1.46 -13.58
N GLY A 298 -2.39 -1.09 -13.19
CA GLY A 298 -3.61 -1.65 -13.72
C GLY A 298 -4.86 -1.36 -12.91
N ILE A 299 -5.83 -2.23 -13.07
CA ILE A 299 -7.11 -2.22 -12.34
C ILE A 299 -7.28 -3.59 -11.66
N VAL A 300 -7.73 -3.60 -10.41
CA VAL A 300 -8.18 -4.81 -9.73
C VAL A 300 -9.69 -4.91 -9.83
N ILE A 301 -10.18 -6.04 -10.33
CA ILE A 301 -11.60 -6.33 -10.47
C ILE A 301 -11.95 -7.44 -9.48
N LYS A 302 -12.98 -7.23 -8.67
CA LYS A 302 -13.45 -8.22 -7.69
C LYS A 302 -14.95 -8.42 -7.84
N VAL A 303 -15.42 -9.64 -7.74
CA VAL A 303 -16.85 -9.94 -7.61
C VAL A 303 -17.38 -9.26 -6.36
N ASN A 304 -18.49 -8.51 -6.46
CA ASN A 304 -19.00 -7.69 -5.35
C ASN A 304 -19.62 -8.51 -4.23
N SER A 305 -20.42 -9.52 -4.55
CA SER A 305 -21.11 -10.37 -3.55
C SER A 305 -20.11 -11.27 -2.82
N LEU A 306 -20.01 -11.16 -1.48
CA LEU A 306 -19.16 -12.01 -0.66
C LEU A 306 -19.59 -13.47 -0.69
N LYS A 307 -20.91 -13.74 -0.83
CA LYS A 307 -21.42 -15.10 -1.01
C LYS A 307 -20.93 -15.70 -2.32
N GLN A 308 -20.95 -14.96 -3.42
CA GLN A 308 -20.38 -15.41 -4.70
C GLN A 308 -18.86 -15.60 -4.61
N GLN A 309 -18.14 -14.73 -3.90
CA GLN A 309 -16.70 -14.90 -3.65
C GLN A 309 -16.40 -16.22 -2.93
N GLN A 310 -17.19 -16.57 -1.90
CA GLN A 310 -17.05 -17.83 -1.16
C GLN A 310 -17.29 -19.05 -2.05
N LEU A 311 -18.32 -19.03 -2.91
CA LEU A 311 -18.61 -20.10 -3.87
C LEU A 311 -17.51 -20.28 -4.90
N LEU A 312 -16.94 -19.20 -5.40
CA LEU A 312 -15.82 -19.21 -6.36
C LEU A 312 -14.52 -19.73 -5.72
N GLY A 313 -14.26 -19.33 -4.49
CA GLY A 313 -13.10 -19.76 -3.73
C GLY A 313 -11.77 -19.38 -4.38
N TYR A 314 -10.77 -20.25 -4.16
CA TYR A 314 -9.37 -19.98 -4.53
C TYR A 314 -8.80 -21.10 -5.39
N THR A 315 -7.79 -20.76 -6.17
CA THR A 315 -6.82 -21.73 -6.73
C THR A 315 -5.64 -21.87 -5.75
N ALA A 316 -4.64 -22.66 -6.10
CA ALA A 316 -3.41 -22.74 -5.31
C ALA A 316 -2.65 -21.39 -5.24
N LYS A 317 -2.85 -20.48 -6.22
CA LYS A 317 -2.08 -19.23 -6.38
C LYS A 317 -2.90 -17.96 -6.21
N SER A 318 -4.19 -17.98 -6.59
CA SER A 318 -5.02 -16.78 -6.74
C SER A 318 -6.48 -17.02 -6.33
N PRO A 319 -7.24 -15.98 -5.92
CA PRO A 319 -8.68 -16.06 -5.80
C PRO A 319 -9.32 -16.14 -7.19
N ARG A 320 -10.37 -16.98 -7.36
CA ARG A 320 -11.12 -17.03 -8.62
C ARG A 320 -12.03 -15.82 -8.82
N PHE A 321 -12.41 -15.18 -7.71
CA PHE A 321 -13.34 -14.05 -7.69
C PHE A 321 -12.67 -12.69 -7.96
N ALA A 322 -11.36 -12.65 -8.19
CA ALA A 322 -10.64 -11.41 -8.45
C ALA A 322 -9.64 -11.59 -9.59
N MET A 323 -9.47 -10.54 -10.38
CA MET A 323 -8.56 -10.46 -11.52
C MET A 323 -7.84 -9.12 -11.52
N ALA A 324 -6.58 -9.09 -11.88
CA ALA A 324 -5.82 -7.87 -12.14
C ALA A 324 -5.73 -7.65 -13.65
N TYR A 325 -6.37 -6.60 -14.14
CA TYR A 325 -6.13 -6.11 -15.49
C TYR A 325 -4.88 -5.23 -15.48
N LYS A 326 -3.87 -5.58 -16.24
CA LYS A 326 -2.65 -4.79 -16.37
C LYS A 326 -2.69 -3.93 -17.62
N PHE A 327 -2.42 -2.63 -17.44
CA PHE A 327 -2.27 -1.74 -18.59
C PHE A 327 -1.11 -2.20 -19.48
N LYS A 328 -1.23 -1.92 -20.76
CA LYS A 328 -0.12 -2.18 -21.70
C LYS A 328 1.08 -1.35 -21.25
N ALA A 329 2.23 -2.01 -21.20
CA ALA A 329 3.49 -1.35 -20.91
C ALA A 329 3.77 -0.27 -21.97
N GLU A 330 4.29 0.86 -21.54
CA GLU A 330 4.76 1.89 -22.46
C GLU A 330 5.93 1.32 -23.28
N LYS A 331 5.88 1.53 -24.60
CA LYS A 331 6.96 1.15 -25.52
C LYS A 331 7.60 2.41 -26.07
N VAL A 332 8.91 2.43 -26.06
CA VAL A 332 9.69 3.49 -26.70
C VAL A 332 10.65 2.90 -27.71
N GLU A 333 10.91 3.66 -28.75
CA GLU A 333 11.87 3.29 -29.79
C GLU A 333 13.24 3.89 -29.45
N THR A 334 14.30 3.09 -29.64
CA THR A 334 15.69 3.54 -29.46
C THR A 334 16.64 2.68 -30.29
N GLU A 335 17.84 3.19 -30.58
CA GLU A 335 18.85 2.48 -31.36
C GLU A 335 19.59 1.42 -30.52
N LEU A 336 19.81 0.24 -31.09
CA LEU A 336 20.63 -0.84 -30.54
C LEU A 336 22.09 -0.59 -30.87
N LEU A 337 22.87 -0.16 -29.88
CA LEU A 337 24.28 0.22 -30.07
C LEU A 337 25.24 -0.97 -30.08
N SER A 338 24.98 -1.96 -29.21
CA SER A 338 25.77 -3.20 -29.10
C SER A 338 25.05 -4.26 -28.27
N ILE A 339 25.54 -5.49 -28.31
CA ILE A 339 25.05 -6.59 -27.45
C ILE A 339 26.23 -7.13 -26.64
N ASP A 340 26.10 -7.09 -25.31
CA ASP A 340 27.02 -7.71 -24.38
C ASP A 340 26.51 -9.08 -23.96
N TYR A 341 27.42 -10.01 -23.65
CA TYR A 341 27.09 -11.32 -23.12
C TYR A 341 27.56 -11.45 -21.67
N GLN A 342 26.64 -11.66 -20.77
CA GLN A 342 26.95 -11.82 -19.33
C GLN A 342 26.84 -13.29 -18.94
N VAL A 343 27.84 -13.79 -18.22
CA VAL A 343 27.85 -15.16 -17.70
C VAL A 343 27.32 -15.15 -16.27
N GLY A 344 26.18 -15.79 -16.04
CA GLY A 344 25.60 -15.96 -14.72
C GLY A 344 26.35 -16.99 -13.86
N ARG A 345 26.02 -17.05 -12.56
CA ARG A 345 26.63 -17.99 -11.59
C ARG A 345 26.49 -19.47 -11.96
N THR A 346 25.47 -19.80 -12.73
CA THR A 346 25.21 -21.17 -13.23
C THR A 346 25.90 -21.48 -14.55
N GLY A 347 26.70 -20.54 -15.11
CA GLY A 347 27.31 -20.65 -16.42
C GLY A 347 26.40 -20.28 -17.61
N ALA A 348 25.14 -19.91 -17.35
CA ALA A 348 24.22 -19.45 -18.39
C ALA A 348 24.68 -18.09 -18.93
N VAL A 349 24.71 -17.98 -20.26
CA VAL A 349 25.07 -16.77 -21.00
C VAL A 349 23.80 -15.98 -21.31
N THR A 350 23.70 -14.77 -20.79
CA THR A 350 22.54 -13.87 -20.99
C THR A 350 22.96 -12.68 -21.86
N PRO A 351 22.37 -12.50 -23.05
CA PRO A 351 22.62 -11.32 -23.86
C PRO A 351 21.90 -10.10 -23.30
N VAL A 352 22.60 -8.95 -23.32
CA VAL A 352 22.10 -7.65 -22.85
C VAL A 352 22.37 -6.62 -23.94
N ALA A 353 21.32 -5.96 -24.40
CA ALA A 353 21.41 -4.86 -25.35
C ALA A 353 21.91 -3.58 -24.67
N ASN A 354 22.88 -2.91 -25.27
CA ASN A 354 23.25 -1.54 -24.98
C ASN A 354 22.51 -0.62 -25.95
N LEU A 355 21.81 0.38 -25.44
CA LEU A 355 20.87 1.21 -26.18
C LEU A 355 21.30 2.68 -26.15
N ALA A 356 20.95 3.43 -27.18
CA ALA A 356 20.93 4.89 -27.09
C ALA A 356 20.01 5.29 -25.91
N PRO A 357 20.44 6.23 -25.03
CA PRO A 357 19.66 6.59 -23.87
C PRO A 357 18.26 7.08 -24.21
N VAL A 358 17.22 6.46 -23.67
CA VAL A 358 15.82 6.81 -23.92
C VAL A 358 15.01 6.87 -22.62
N LEU A 359 14.11 7.85 -22.54
CA LEU A 359 13.21 7.98 -21.40
C LEU A 359 12.06 6.96 -21.55
N LEU A 360 11.89 6.07 -20.55
CA LEU A 360 10.83 5.08 -20.51
C LEU A 360 10.30 4.94 -19.07
N ALA A 361 9.01 5.22 -18.90
CA ALA A 361 8.33 5.19 -17.61
C ALA A 361 9.16 5.92 -16.51
N GLY A 362 9.49 7.20 -16.76
CA GLY A 362 10.16 8.09 -15.81
C GLY A 362 11.66 7.81 -15.56
N THR A 363 12.28 6.83 -16.24
CA THR A 363 13.72 6.54 -16.10
C THR A 363 14.44 6.52 -17.44
N ILE A 364 15.72 6.90 -17.44
CA ILE A 364 16.56 6.80 -18.62
C ILE A 364 17.08 5.38 -18.73
N VAL A 365 16.61 4.66 -19.78
CA VAL A 365 17.03 3.31 -20.09
C VAL A 365 18.22 3.37 -21.05
N LYS A 366 19.30 2.66 -20.72
CA LYS A 366 20.51 2.50 -21.53
C LYS A 366 20.82 1.04 -21.84
N ARG A 367 20.17 0.12 -21.14
CA ARG A 367 20.37 -1.34 -21.30
C ARG A 367 19.04 -2.06 -21.20
N ALA A 368 18.86 -3.13 -22.00
CA ALA A 368 17.67 -3.96 -21.98
C ALA A 368 18.04 -5.45 -22.09
N SER A 369 17.24 -6.29 -21.45
CA SER A 369 17.40 -7.74 -21.55
C SER A 369 16.97 -8.25 -22.92
N LEU A 370 17.73 -9.20 -23.45
CA LEU A 370 17.40 -9.99 -24.64
C LEU A 370 17.03 -11.43 -24.27
N HIS A 371 16.93 -11.72 -22.98
CA HIS A 371 16.64 -13.04 -22.41
C HIS A 371 17.60 -14.15 -22.84
N ASN A 372 17.62 -14.51 -24.12
CA ASN A 372 18.47 -15.57 -24.71
C ASN A 372 18.68 -15.35 -26.21
N GLU A 373 19.49 -16.22 -26.81
CA GLU A 373 19.81 -16.18 -28.25
C GLU A 373 18.57 -16.38 -29.13
N ASP A 374 17.58 -17.16 -28.67
CA ASP A 374 16.38 -17.43 -29.47
C ASP A 374 15.56 -16.16 -29.71
N ILE A 375 15.53 -15.24 -28.74
CA ILE A 375 14.87 -13.93 -28.89
C ILE A 375 15.60 -13.07 -29.92
N ILE A 376 16.95 -13.07 -29.94
CA ILE A 376 17.74 -12.33 -30.92
C ILE A 376 17.42 -12.84 -32.32
N LYS A 377 17.41 -14.18 -32.51
CA LYS A 377 17.08 -14.83 -33.81
C LYS A 377 15.63 -14.57 -34.20
N LYS A 378 14.69 -14.70 -33.28
CA LYS A 378 13.25 -14.49 -33.52
C LYS A 378 12.93 -13.07 -33.97
N LEU A 379 13.62 -12.09 -33.43
CA LEU A 379 13.44 -10.68 -33.76
C LEU A 379 14.34 -10.24 -34.93
N ASP A 380 15.24 -11.10 -35.41
CA ASP A 380 16.25 -10.81 -36.43
C ASP A 380 17.04 -9.54 -36.12
N LEU A 381 17.53 -9.46 -34.87
CA LEU A 381 18.16 -8.27 -34.30
C LEU A 381 19.60 -8.08 -34.80
N HIS A 382 19.89 -6.87 -35.30
CA HIS A 382 21.22 -6.45 -35.69
C HIS A 382 21.64 -5.16 -34.97
N VAL A 383 22.91 -5.01 -34.71
CA VAL A 383 23.44 -3.75 -34.15
C VAL A 383 23.21 -2.62 -35.16
N GLY A 384 22.69 -1.51 -34.69
CA GLY A 384 22.24 -0.38 -35.49
C GLY A 384 20.73 -0.35 -35.75
N ASP A 385 19.99 -1.40 -35.41
CA ASP A 385 18.54 -1.43 -35.54
C ASP A 385 17.86 -0.47 -34.56
N PHE A 386 16.73 0.08 -34.99
CA PHE A 386 15.79 0.75 -34.07
C PHE A 386 14.88 -0.30 -33.46
N VAL A 387 14.90 -0.37 -32.14
CA VAL A 387 14.21 -1.40 -31.37
C VAL A 387 13.17 -0.83 -30.43
N TYR A 388 12.06 -1.54 -30.25
CA TYR A 388 11.05 -1.21 -29.26
C TYR A 388 11.42 -1.80 -27.91
N VAL A 389 11.50 -0.94 -26.92
CA VAL A 389 11.83 -1.29 -25.52
C VAL A 389 10.63 -1.08 -24.65
N GLU A 390 10.29 -2.06 -23.82
CA GLU A 390 9.30 -1.95 -22.75
C GLU A 390 9.90 -2.39 -21.40
N LYS A 391 9.32 -1.96 -20.29
CA LYS A 391 9.68 -2.49 -18.97
C LYS A 391 8.82 -3.69 -18.64
N GLY A 392 9.42 -4.87 -18.56
CA GLY A 392 8.79 -6.09 -18.06
C GLY A 392 8.50 -5.98 -16.57
N GLY A 393 7.22 -6.09 -16.19
CA GLY A 393 6.79 -5.88 -14.80
C GLY A 393 7.13 -4.50 -14.27
N GLU A 394 7.23 -3.50 -15.18
CA GLU A 394 7.56 -2.08 -14.92
C GLU A 394 8.97 -1.82 -14.36
N ILE A 395 9.81 -2.85 -14.26
CA ILE A 395 11.14 -2.74 -13.64
C ILE A 395 12.26 -3.03 -14.63
N ILE A 396 12.21 -4.18 -15.33
CA ILE A 396 13.32 -4.65 -16.17
C ILE A 396 13.07 -4.29 -17.64
N PRO A 397 13.91 -3.41 -18.24
CA PRO A 397 13.80 -3.13 -19.66
C PRO A 397 14.10 -4.38 -20.49
N LYS A 398 13.28 -4.64 -21.50
CA LYS A 398 13.46 -5.73 -22.48
C LYS A 398 13.12 -5.24 -23.89
N ILE A 399 13.79 -5.79 -24.88
CA ILE A 399 13.45 -5.56 -26.30
C ILE A 399 12.28 -6.46 -26.67
N VAL A 400 11.27 -5.89 -27.33
CA VAL A 400 10.03 -6.57 -27.72
C VAL A 400 9.75 -6.54 -29.22
N GLY A 401 10.55 -5.81 -29.98
CA GLY A 401 10.42 -5.72 -31.43
C GLY A 401 11.51 -4.89 -32.07
N VAL A 402 11.59 -4.95 -33.39
CA VAL A 402 12.42 -4.14 -34.29
C VAL A 402 11.49 -3.29 -35.13
N ASN A 403 11.88 -2.06 -35.45
CA ASN A 403 11.16 -1.21 -36.39
C ASN A 403 11.56 -1.50 -37.81
#